data_b7873c43b9c5bc02ad047d5e1671b976
#
_entry.id   b7873c43b9c5bc02ad047d5e1671b976
#
_cell.length_a   1.000
_cell.length_b   1.000
_cell.length_c   1.000
_cell.angle_alpha   90.00
_cell.angle_beta   90.00
_cell.angle_gamma   90.00
#
_symmetry.space_group_name_H-M   'P 1'
#
loop_
_entity.id
_entity.type
_entity.pdbx_description
1 polymer ?
#
loop_
_entity_poly.entity_id
_entity_poly.type
_entity_poly.pdbx_seq_one_letter_code
_entity_poly.pdbx_strand_id
1 'polypeptide(L)'
;MYMFIYLLLAIIGGTLIGTQAGINGVLGKRIGVIEGSFVSFFIGTIILLLLAIFLGKGDLLKVTTVPKWQLLGGALGVGYVTIMVAVVPKIGVASAITAVIVGQLFISVTLDHFGIFIKQPIPIDWYRITGLVLLVISLFLIFKGNSKWF
;
A
#
# COMPACT_ATOMS: atom_id res chain seq x y z
N MET A 1 23.92 9.15 5.31
CA MET A 1 24.00 7.67 5.34
C MET A 1 22.68 7.03 5.75
N TYR A 2 22.03 7.45 6.83
CA TYR A 2 20.74 6.85 7.27
C TYR A 2 19.60 7.00 6.25
N MET A 3 19.50 8.14 5.55
CA MET A 3 18.45 8.37 4.56
C MET A 3 18.48 7.34 3.42
N PHE A 4 19.67 6.93 2.97
CA PHE A 4 19.83 5.91 1.94
C PHE A 4 19.32 4.53 2.41
N ILE A 5 19.59 4.17 3.67
CA ILE A 5 19.09 2.93 4.26
C ILE A 5 17.55 2.92 4.30
N TYR A 6 16.93 4.01 4.69
CA TYR A 6 15.45 4.10 4.70
C TYR A 6 14.85 4.01 3.29
N LEU A 7 15.50 4.57 2.29
CA LEU A 7 15.08 4.43 0.89
C LEU A 7 15.18 2.97 0.42
N LEU A 8 16.26 2.27 0.73
CA LEU A 8 16.42 0.85 0.42
C LEU A 8 15.34 0.00 1.10
N LEU A 9 15.07 0.24 2.38
CA LEU A 9 14.01 -0.46 3.11
C LEU A 9 12.63 -0.21 2.49
N ALA A 10 12.35 1.01 2.05
CA ALA A 10 11.11 1.34 1.36
C ALA A 10 10.98 0.60 0.01
N ILE A 11 12.08 0.48 -0.76
CA ILE A 11 12.09 -0.29 -2.00
C ILE A 11 11.83 -1.77 -1.72
N ILE A 12 12.45 -2.35 -0.70
CA ILE A 12 12.19 -3.73 -0.27
C ILE A 12 10.71 -3.89 0.12
N GLY A 13 10.15 -2.97 0.89
CA GLY A 13 8.72 -2.96 1.21
C GLY A 13 7.84 -2.93 -0.04
N GLY A 14 8.23 -2.13 -1.04
CA GLY A 14 7.55 -2.08 -2.35
C GLY A 14 7.59 -3.42 -3.09
N THR A 15 8.74 -4.13 -3.10
CA THR A 15 8.84 -5.45 -3.72
C THR A 15 7.96 -6.49 -3.03
N LEU A 16 7.88 -6.45 -1.70
CA LEU A 16 6.98 -7.33 -0.92
C LEU A 16 5.52 -7.07 -1.25
N ILE A 17 5.08 -5.81 -1.31
CA ILE A 17 3.71 -5.44 -1.66
C ILE A 17 3.37 -5.86 -3.09
N GLY A 18 4.26 -5.66 -4.06
CA GLY A 18 4.06 -6.08 -5.45
C GLY A 18 3.91 -7.60 -5.58
N THR A 19 4.76 -8.36 -4.90
CA THR A 19 4.70 -9.82 -4.85
C THR A 19 3.41 -10.30 -4.18
N GLN A 20 3.06 -9.72 -3.04
CA GLN A 20 1.81 -10.01 -2.30
C GLN A 20 0.58 -9.79 -3.19
N ALA A 21 0.55 -8.68 -3.92
CA ALA A 21 -0.58 -8.36 -4.80
C ALA A 21 -0.79 -9.43 -5.89
N GLY A 22 0.30 -9.94 -6.48
CA GLY A 22 0.26 -11.04 -7.44
C GLY A 22 -0.27 -12.33 -6.82
N ILE A 23 0.28 -12.74 -5.67
CA ILE A 23 -0.12 -13.96 -4.95
C ILE A 23 -1.59 -13.88 -4.54
N ASN A 24 -2.01 -12.76 -3.94
CA ASN A 24 -3.38 -12.57 -3.51
C ASN A 24 -4.36 -12.54 -4.69
N GLY A 25 -3.96 -11.98 -5.84
CA GLY A 25 -4.75 -12.01 -7.05
C GLY A 25 -5.01 -13.44 -7.56
N VAL A 26 -3.99 -14.32 -7.52
CA VAL A 26 -4.16 -15.75 -7.87
C VAL A 26 -5.03 -16.46 -6.85
N LEU A 27 -4.84 -16.19 -5.56
CA LEU A 27 -5.65 -16.77 -4.48
C LEU A 27 -7.13 -16.39 -4.66
N GLY A 28 -7.41 -15.09 -4.88
CA GLY A 28 -8.77 -14.61 -5.09
C GLY A 28 -9.46 -15.19 -6.31
N LYS A 29 -8.73 -15.50 -7.38
CA LYS A 29 -9.28 -16.25 -8.52
C LYS A 29 -9.74 -17.67 -8.16
N ARG A 30 -9.10 -18.30 -7.18
CA ARG A 30 -9.38 -19.70 -6.80
C ARG A 30 -10.49 -19.83 -5.78
N ILE A 31 -10.53 -18.95 -4.76
CA ILE A 31 -11.43 -19.11 -3.61
C ILE A 31 -12.41 -17.95 -3.42
N GLY A 32 -12.34 -16.91 -4.27
CA GLY A 32 -13.16 -15.70 -4.14
C GLY A 32 -12.34 -14.50 -3.65
N VAL A 33 -12.80 -13.28 -3.99
CA VAL A 33 -12.09 -12.03 -3.68
C VAL A 33 -12.08 -11.77 -2.17
N ILE A 34 -13.22 -11.91 -1.52
CA ILE A 34 -13.37 -11.65 -0.07
C ILE A 34 -12.65 -12.73 0.73
N GLU A 35 -12.84 -13.98 0.36
CA GLU A 35 -12.22 -15.15 1.02
C GLU A 35 -10.70 -15.09 0.89
N GLY A 36 -10.17 -14.75 -0.29
CA GLY A 36 -8.73 -14.60 -0.52
C GLY A 36 -8.15 -13.46 0.30
N SER A 37 -8.83 -12.33 0.39
CA SER A 37 -8.44 -11.21 1.24
C SER A 37 -8.44 -11.59 2.71
N PHE A 38 -9.49 -12.28 3.17
CA PHE A 38 -9.60 -12.75 4.55
C PHE A 38 -8.44 -13.69 4.90
N VAL A 39 -8.17 -14.72 4.08
CA VAL A 39 -7.07 -15.67 4.32
C VAL A 39 -5.73 -14.95 4.38
N SER A 40 -5.47 -14.00 3.48
CA SER A 40 -4.22 -13.24 3.47
C SER A 40 -4.04 -12.45 4.77
N PHE A 41 -5.07 -11.72 5.21
CA PHE A 41 -5.01 -10.97 6.47
C PHE A 41 -4.96 -11.87 7.70
N PHE A 42 -5.64 -12.99 7.69
CA PHE A 42 -5.62 -13.95 8.79
C PHE A 42 -4.22 -14.52 9.01
N ILE A 43 -3.55 -14.98 7.94
CA ILE A 43 -2.16 -15.41 8.00
C ILE A 43 -1.25 -14.28 8.49
N GLY A 44 -1.41 -13.07 7.94
CA GLY A 44 -0.67 -11.89 8.37
C GLY A 44 -0.87 -11.57 9.86
N THR A 45 -2.11 -11.69 10.34
CA THR A 45 -2.45 -11.48 11.76
C THR A 45 -1.75 -12.49 12.67
N ILE A 46 -1.72 -13.77 12.29
CA ILE A 46 -1.00 -14.80 13.06
C ILE A 46 0.49 -14.46 13.12
N ILE A 47 1.10 -14.12 11.99
CA ILE A 47 2.53 -13.77 11.94
C ILE A 47 2.81 -12.54 12.81
N LEU A 48 2.00 -11.48 12.70
CA LEU A 48 2.17 -10.27 13.49
C LEU A 48 1.95 -10.52 14.98
N LEU A 49 1.01 -11.39 15.33
CA LEU A 49 0.79 -11.79 16.73
C LEU A 49 2.03 -12.47 17.31
N LEU A 50 2.62 -13.42 16.59
CA LEU A 50 3.85 -14.08 17.02
C LEU A 50 5.01 -13.08 17.14
N LEU A 51 5.17 -12.19 16.16
CA LEU A 51 6.19 -11.14 16.22
C LEU A 51 5.96 -10.19 17.41
N ALA A 52 4.71 -9.84 17.71
CA ALA A 52 4.38 -8.99 18.85
C ALA A 52 4.70 -9.66 20.18
N ILE A 53 4.43 -10.97 20.31
CA ILE A 53 4.70 -11.74 21.54
C ILE A 53 6.22 -11.91 21.75
N PHE A 54 6.97 -12.29 20.71
CA PHE A 54 8.38 -12.67 20.88
C PHE A 54 9.35 -11.50 20.69
N LEU A 55 9.01 -10.50 19.88
CA LEU A 55 9.89 -9.39 19.51
C LEU A 55 9.32 -8.01 19.88
N GLY A 56 8.04 -7.93 20.25
CA GLY A 56 7.37 -6.68 20.59
C GLY A 56 7.96 -6.06 21.86
N LYS A 57 8.27 -4.76 21.79
CA LYS A 57 8.71 -3.95 22.94
C LYS A 57 7.66 -2.91 23.35
N GLY A 58 6.51 -2.95 22.70
CA GLY A 58 5.39 -2.02 22.96
C GLY A 58 4.40 -2.58 23.98
N ASP A 59 3.35 -1.82 24.20
CA ASP A 59 2.25 -2.16 25.10
C ASP A 59 0.94 -2.18 24.31
N LEU A 60 0.45 -3.38 24.01
CA LEU A 60 -0.80 -3.57 23.25
C LEU A 60 -2.04 -3.07 24.02
N LEU A 61 -1.99 -3.00 25.35
CA LEU A 61 -3.13 -2.54 26.15
C LEU A 61 -3.39 -1.04 25.93
N LYS A 62 -2.37 -0.29 25.54
CA LYS A 62 -2.53 1.13 25.18
C LYS A 62 -3.44 1.37 23.98
N VAL A 63 -3.79 0.35 23.20
CA VAL A 63 -4.77 0.47 22.11
C VAL A 63 -6.10 1.05 22.58
N THR A 64 -6.48 0.81 23.83
CA THR A 64 -7.73 1.32 24.41
C THR A 64 -7.69 2.82 24.69
N THR A 65 -6.50 3.42 24.78
CA THR A 65 -6.28 4.83 25.12
C THR A 65 -6.00 5.72 23.91
N VAL A 66 -5.74 5.14 22.75
CA VAL A 66 -5.46 5.91 21.53
C VAL A 66 -6.75 6.46 20.90
N PRO A 67 -6.68 7.58 20.17
CA PRO A 67 -7.80 8.10 19.41
C PRO A 67 -8.30 7.05 18.39
N LYS A 68 -9.60 6.81 18.34
CA LYS A 68 -10.23 5.73 17.53
C LYS A 68 -9.91 5.84 16.03
N TRP A 69 -9.70 7.05 15.50
CA TRP A 69 -9.35 7.24 14.10
C TRP A 69 -8.01 6.59 13.71
N GLN A 70 -7.08 6.42 14.65
CA GLN A 70 -5.81 5.74 14.41
C GLN A 70 -5.98 4.24 14.13
N LEU A 71 -7.09 3.66 14.56
CA LEU A 71 -7.43 2.25 14.31
C LEU A 71 -7.98 2.02 12.90
N LEU A 72 -8.36 3.08 12.18
CA LEU A 72 -8.85 2.98 10.81
C LEU A 72 -7.80 2.44 9.83
N GLY A 73 -6.51 2.50 10.17
CA GLY A 73 -5.44 1.96 9.33
C GLY A 73 -5.66 0.50 8.95
N GLY A 74 -6.14 -0.33 9.89
CA GLY A 74 -6.47 -1.73 9.60
C GLY A 74 -7.62 -1.86 8.60
N ALA A 75 -8.69 -1.10 8.77
CA ALA A 75 -9.84 -1.10 7.86
C ALA A 75 -9.46 -0.64 6.45
N LEU A 76 -8.64 0.41 6.34
CA LEU A 76 -8.10 0.89 5.06
C LEU A 76 -7.22 -0.16 4.38
N GLY A 77 -6.41 -0.88 5.16
CA GLY A 77 -5.61 -2.01 4.67
C GLY A 77 -6.48 -3.12 4.08
N VAL A 78 -7.56 -3.51 4.76
CA VAL A 78 -8.53 -4.49 4.26
C VAL A 78 -9.15 -4.02 2.94
N GLY A 79 -9.60 -2.76 2.86
CA GLY A 79 -10.13 -2.17 1.64
C GLY A 79 -9.11 -2.23 0.49
N TYR A 80 -7.88 -1.81 0.74
CA TYR A 80 -6.80 -1.85 -0.23
C TYR A 80 -6.55 -3.26 -0.77
N VAL A 81 -6.34 -4.24 0.11
CA VAL A 81 -6.03 -5.61 -0.31
C VAL A 81 -7.20 -6.23 -1.07
N THR A 82 -8.44 -6.01 -0.62
CA THR A 82 -9.63 -6.52 -1.32
C THR A 82 -9.75 -5.95 -2.74
N ILE A 83 -9.50 -4.65 -2.91
CA ILE A 83 -9.46 -4.02 -4.24
C ILE A 83 -8.35 -4.66 -5.09
N MET A 84 -7.15 -4.85 -4.54
CA MET A 84 -6.04 -5.45 -5.29
C MET A 84 -6.32 -6.89 -5.71
N VAL A 85 -6.91 -7.70 -4.83
CA VAL A 85 -7.34 -9.08 -5.15
C VAL A 85 -8.31 -9.10 -6.33
N ALA A 86 -9.23 -8.14 -6.41
CA ALA A 86 -10.20 -8.04 -7.49
C ALA A 86 -9.61 -7.49 -8.80
N VAL A 87 -8.67 -6.54 -8.70
CA VAL A 87 -8.16 -5.75 -9.85
C VAL A 87 -6.97 -6.43 -10.53
N VAL A 88 -6.01 -6.94 -9.75
CA VAL A 88 -4.78 -7.55 -10.31
C VAL A 88 -5.05 -8.62 -11.35
N PRO A 89 -6.01 -9.54 -11.18
CA PRO A 89 -6.32 -10.55 -12.18
C PRO A 89 -6.89 -9.99 -13.49
N LYS A 90 -7.36 -8.75 -13.50
CA LYS A 90 -8.02 -8.12 -14.66
C LYS A 90 -7.06 -7.24 -15.47
N ILE A 91 -6.17 -6.52 -14.82
CA ILE A 91 -5.28 -5.55 -15.49
C ILE A 91 -3.79 -5.85 -15.31
N GLY A 92 -3.47 -6.94 -14.62
CA GLY A 92 -2.09 -7.33 -14.31
C GLY A 92 -1.51 -6.58 -13.11
N VAL A 93 -0.46 -7.18 -12.52
CA VAL A 93 0.19 -6.65 -11.30
C VAL A 93 0.81 -5.28 -11.55
N ALA A 94 1.57 -5.11 -12.64
CA ALA A 94 2.28 -3.87 -12.93
C ALA A 94 1.32 -2.67 -13.07
N SER A 95 0.25 -2.81 -13.86
CA SER A 95 -0.75 -1.75 -14.04
C SER A 95 -1.47 -1.43 -12.73
N ALA A 96 -1.86 -2.45 -11.96
CA ALA A 96 -2.55 -2.27 -10.70
C ALA A 96 -1.67 -1.55 -9.67
N ILE A 97 -0.40 -1.96 -9.51
CA ILE A 97 0.54 -1.32 -8.59
C ILE A 97 0.83 0.12 -9.01
N THR A 98 1.04 0.38 -10.31
CA THR A 98 1.29 1.75 -10.77
C THR A 98 0.09 2.66 -10.50
N ALA A 99 -1.15 2.18 -10.71
CA ALA A 99 -2.36 2.93 -10.37
C ALA A 99 -2.45 3.22 -8.87
N VAL A 100 -2.11 2.26 -8.02
CA VAL A 100 -2.04 2.44 -6.56
C VAL A 100 -1.03 3.51 -6.18
N ILE A 101 0.18 3.47 -6.77
CA ILE A 101 1.23 4.46 -6.48
C ILE A 101 0.76 5.87 -6.87
N VAL A 102 0.07 6.01 -8.00
CA VAL A 102 -0.54 7.30 -8.39
C VAL A 102 -1.48 7.80 -7.28
N GLY A 103 -2.45 6.97 -6.86
CA GLY A 103 -3.39 7.34 -5.80
C GLY A 103 -2.71 7.66 -4.47
N GLN A 104 -1.74 6.83 -4.06
CA GLN A 104 -0.97 7.03 -2.83
C GLN A 104 -0.17 8.34 -2.84
N LEU A 105 0.48 8.69 -3.95
CA LEU A 105 1.25 9.92 -4.02
C LEU A 105 0.35 11.16 -4.07
N PHE A 106 -0.79 11.12 -4.75
CA PHE A 106 -1.75 12.22 -4.72
C PHE A 106 -2.21 12.53 -3.30
N ILE A 107 -2.68 11.52 -2.58
CA ILE A 107 -3.13 11.74 -1.20
C ILE A 107 -1.98 12.12 -0.29
N SER A 108 -0.79 11.52 -0.44
CA SER A 108 0.37 11.82 0.41
C SER A 108 0.84 13.27 0.25
N VAL A 109 0.95 13.77 -0.99
CA VAL A 109 1.30 15.17 -1.26
C VAL A 109 0.27 16.13 -0.66
N THR A 110 -1.02 15.77 -0.72
CA THR A 110 -2.10 16.55 -0.10
C THR A 110 -1.97 16.56 1.42
N LEU A 111 -1.77 15.40 2.05
CA LEU A 111 -1.61 15.28 3.50
C LEU A 111 -0.37 16.02 4.02
N ASP A 112 0.74 15.97 3.27
CA ASP A 112 1.97 16.70 3.57
C ASP A 112 1.75 18.20 3.47
N HIS A 113 1.04 18.67 2.44
CA HIS A 113 0.76 20.09 2.22
C HIS A 113 -0.01 20.70 3.39
N PHE A 114 -1.02 19.98 3.90
CA PHE A 114 -1.80 20.41 5.05
C PHE A 114 -1.16 20.08 6.41
N GLY A 115 -0.05 19.33 6.43
CA GLY A 115 0.65 18.96 7.66
C GLY A 115 -0.17 18.05 8.58
N ILE A 116 -1.06 17.19 8.01
CA ILE A 116 -2.02 16.40 8.81
C ILE A 116 -1.30 15.40 9.73
N PHE A 117 -0.23 14.79 9.26
CA PHE A 117 0.54 13.79 10.01
C PHE A 117 1.95 14.21 10.36
N ILE A 118 2.39 15.39 9.90
CA ILE A 118 3.75 15.92 10.13
C ILE A 118 3.68 17.27 10.80
N LYS A 119 4.67 17.56 11.67
CA LYS A 119 4.71 18.83 12.42
C LYS A 119 4.93 20.07 11.54
N GLN A 120 5.61 19.90 10.42
CA GLN A 120 5.90 21.00 9.49
C GLN A 120 5.28 20.67 8.12
N PRO A 121 4.30 21.47 7.66
CA PRO A 121 3.73 21.30 6.33
C PRO A 121 4.79 21.39 5.25
N ILE A 122 4.70 20.53 4.25
CA ILE A 122 5.58 20.57 3.09
C ILE A 122 4.78 21.09 1.91
N PRO A 123 5.01 22.32 1.46
CA PRO A 123 4.22 22.93 0.39
C PRO A 123 4.37 22.15 -0.92
N ILE A 124 3.32 22.20 -1.72
CA ILE A 124 3.37 21.68 -3.09
C ILE A 124 4.23 22.62 -3.91
N ASP A 125 5.29 22.07 -4.50
CA ASP A 125 6.20 22.78 -5.39
C ASP A 125 6.15 22.22 -6.82
N TRP A 126 6.87 22.86 -7.72
CA TRP A 126 6.94 22.45 -9.12
C TRP A 126 7.52 21.04 -9.30
N TYR A 127 8.49 20.63 -8.48
CA TYR A 127 9.09 19.31 -8.55
C TYR A 127 8.09 18.22 -8.21
N ARG A 128 7.26 18.43 -7.18
CA ARG A 128 6.19 17.51 -6.78
C ARG A 128 5.11 17.40 -7.85
N ILE A 129 4.68 18.53 -8.44
CA ILE A 129 3.70 18.54 -9.53
C ILE A 129 4.25 17.77 -10.73
N THR A 130 5.48 18.08 -11.16
CA THR A 130 6.12 17.39 -12.29
C THR A 130 6.25 15.90 -12.03
N GLY A 131 6.65 15.49 -10.83
CA GLY A 131 6.74 14.10 -10.43
C GLY A 131 5.39 13.36 -10.54
N LEU A 132 4.30 13.98 -10.07
CA LEU A 132 2.94 13.43 -10.20
C LEU A 132 2.51 13.30 -11.66
N VAL A 133 2.78 14.31 -12.50
CA VAL A 133 2.46 14.27 -13.93
C VAL A 133 3.20 13.13 -14.63
N LEU A 134 4.51 12.99 -14.38
CA LEU A 134 5.31 11.91 -14.96
C LEU A 134 4.81 10.52 -14.50
N LEU A 135 4.35 10.41 -13.27
CA LEU A 135 3.80 9.17 -12.74
C LEU A 135 2.48 8.80 -13.44
N VAL A 136 1.61 9.77 -13.70
CA VAL A 136 0.36 9.55 -14.45
C VAL A 136 0.68 9.12 -15.89
N ILE A 137 1.66 9.75 -16.54
CA ILE A 137 2.13 9.33 -17.86
C ILE A 137 2.68 7.90 -17.82
N SER A 138 3.47 7.56 -16.79
CA SER A 138 4.00 6.21 -16.58
C SER A 138 2.87 5.17 -16.45
N LEU A 139 1.83 5.49 -15.67
CA LEU A 139 0.64 4.62 -15.54
C LEU A 139 0.01 4.34 -16.91
N PHE A 140 -0.19 5.39 -17.71
CA PHE A 140 -0.80 5.24 -19.03
C PHE A 140 0.06 4.36 -19.97
N LEU A 141 1.39 4.56 -19.98
CA LEU A 141 2.32 3.77 -20.78
C LEU A 141 2.36 2.31 -20.37
N ILE A 142 2.42 2.02 -19.07
CA ILE A 142 2.45 0.66 -18.52
C ILE A 142 1.12 -0.04 -18.84
N PHE A 143 -0.01 0.63 -18.65
CA PHE A 143 -1.32 0.07 -18.95
C PHE A 143 -1.47 -0.23 -20.43
N LYS A 144 -1.07 0.69 -21.31
CA LYS A 144 -1.11 0.48 -22.77
C LYS A 144 -0.20 -0.65 -23.22
N GLY A 145 0.99 -0.78 -22.62
CA GLY A 145 1.89 -1.91 -22.87
C GLY A 145 1.26 -3.24 -22.48
N ASN A 146 0.53 -3.27 -21.37
CA ASN A 146 -0.13 -4.47 -20.86
C ASN A 146 -1.40 -4.84 -21.64
N SER A 147 -2.15 -3.86 -22.13
CA SER A 147 -3.41 -4.07 -22.90
C SER A 147 -3.24 -4.80 -24.23
N LYS A 148 -2.01 -5.02 -24.69
CA LYS A 148 -1.72 -5.83 -25.89
C LYS A 148 -1.78 -7.33 -25.62
N TRP A 149 -1.88 -7.76 -24.36
CA TRP A 149 -1.81 -9.15 -23.93
C TRP A 149 -3.14 -9.66 -23.31
N PHE A 150 -4.13 -8.80 -23.21
CA PHE A 150 -5.50 -9.09 -22.79
C PHE A 150 -6.49 -8.65 -23.87
#